data_eaa2091deaaf7979dbed628a94727108
#
_entry.id   eaa2091deaaf7979dbed628a94727108
#
_cell.length_a   1.000
_cell.length_b   1.000
_cell.length_c   1.000
_cell.angle_alpha   90.00
_cell.angle_beta   90.00
_cell.angle_gamma   90.00
#
_symmetry.space_group_name_H-M   'P 1'
#
loop_
_entity.id
_entity.type
_entity.pdbx_description
1 polymer ?
#
loop_
_entity_poly.entity_id
_entity_poly.type
_entity_poly.pdbx_seq_one_letter_code
_entity_poly.pdbx_strand_id
1 'polypeptide(L)'
;MDRRQFLGAASAAVAAGALKPAAAFAAAKPLKPMELGLLIVPFGAPEEKFRVLRELGLTNCFLSLDGYINGFTPAVVSQFRGLMEKYEITVTTVEVVRPEPLEWNFLKGPSTIGLVPPKYREARMDALRQVSDFAKQLGVSQVQTHCGFIPEDPADPLYPQTVEAIRSVAKHCQDNGQQFLMETGQETPTTMSRMIRDVAMPNLGVGLDTANLILYGKANPVDAVDILGPHICAIHAKDGKWPTNPSELGEEVLIGKGLVNFREVFTRLHKVGYTGAVTIERETSGSQQIEDVRNEKVYLQRILDEVLAS
;
A
#
# COMPACT_ATOMS: atom_id res chain seq x y z
N MET A 1 18.27 -14.42 73.96
CA MET A 1 19.46 -14.83 73.19
C MET A 1 19.22 -14.59 71.74
N ASP A 2 20.07 -13.89 71.17
CA ASP A 2 19.97 -13.01 69.99
C ASP A 2 19.91 -13.75 68.67
N ARG A 3 18.97 -13.29 67.83
CA ARG A 3 18.78 -13.70 66.45
C ARG A 3 19.58 -12.75 65.56
N ARG A 4 20.87 -12.83 65.51
CA ARG A 4 21.70 -12.13 64.52
C ARG A 4 22.98 -12.91 64.25
N GLN A 5 23.28 -13.03 62.98
CA GLN A 5 24.47 -13.61 62.35
C GLN A 5 24.26 -15.00 61.74
N PHE A 6 23.87 -14.95 60.43
CA PHE A 6 24.47 -15.73 59.36
C PHE A 6 23.95 -15.21 58.00
N LEU A 7 24.60 -14.20 57.48
CA LEU A 7 24.53 -13.85 56.05
C LEU A 7 25.98 -13.87 55.53
N GLY A 8 26.37 -15.03 55.04
CA GLY A 8 27.59 -15.20 54.26
C GLY A 8 27.32 -14.82 52.81
N ALA A 9 28.04 -13.84 52.31
CA ALA A 9 27.96 -13.35 50.92
C ALA A 9 28.46 -14.40 49.94
N ALA A 10 27.63 -14.79 48.99
CA ALA A 10 28.04 -15.38 47.74
C ALA A 10 27.77 -14.37 46.60
N SER A 11 28.78 -13.59 46.25
CA SER A 11 28.73 -12.67 45.10
C SER A 11 28.89 -13.49 43.84
N ALA A 12 27.78 -13.82 43.16
CA ALA A 12 27.80 -14.30 41.78
C ALA A 12 27.89 -13.09 40.87
N ALA A 13 29.03 -12.88 40.24
CA ALA A 13 29.23 -11.92 39.18
C ALA A 13 28.44 -12.37 37.96
N VAL A 14 27.26 -11.80 37.76
CA VAL A 14 26.52 -11.89 36.48
C VAL A 14 27.22 -10.96 35.50
N ALA A 15 27.96 -11.54 34.55
CA ALA A 15 28.47 -10.80 33.41
C ALA A 15 27.26 -10.29 32.58
N ALA A 16 26.90 -9.03 32.80
CA ALA A 16 25.96 -8.32 31.95
C ALA A 16 26.64 -8.12 30.59
N GLY A 17 26.38 -9.04 29.67
CA GLY A 17 26.66 -8.82 28.25
C GLY A 17 25.84 -7.62 27.80
N ALA A 18 26.52 -6.49 27.62
CA ALA A 18 25.89 -5.30 27.03
C ALA A 18 25.43 -5.65 25.62
N LEU A 19 24.13 -5.96 25.47
CA LEU A 19 23.47 -5.92 24.19
C LEU A 19 23.66 -4.50 23.66
N LYS A 20 24.47 -4.37 22.59
CA LYS A 20 24.54 -3.11 21.83
C LYS A 20 23.10 -2.75 21.46
N PRO A 21 22.61 -1.54 21.77
CA PRO A 21 21.31 -1.13 21.30
C PRO A 21 21.33 -1.25 19.78
N ALA A 22 20.32 -1.93 19.21
CA ALA A 22 20.11 -1.91 17.76
C ALA A 22 20.11 -0.45 17.34
N ALA A 23 20.97 -0.09 16.39
CA ALA A 23 21.05 1.28 15.90
C ALA A 23 19.63 1.72 15.54
N ALA A 24 19.15 2.76 16.19
CA ALA A 24 17.86 3.34 15.87
C ALA A 24 17.93 3.74 14.41
N PHE A 25 17.04 3.16 13.60
CA PHE A 25 16.90 3.53 12.19
C PHE A 25 16.64 5.04 12.16
N ALA A 26 17.42 5.79 11.40
CA ALA A 26 17.18 7.22 11.23
C ALA A 26 15.73 7.40 10.79
N ALA A 27 14.94 8.13 11.56
CA ALA A 27 13.54 8.35 11.23
C ALA A 27 13.45 8.90 9.81
N ALA A 28 12.60 8.28 9.00
CA ALA A 28 12.37 8.73 7.63
C ALA A 28 12.05 10.23 7.64
N LYS A 29 12.60 10.98 6.69
CA LYS A 29 12.33 12.42 6.58
C LYS A 29 10.83 12.61 6.36
N PRO A 30 10.16 13.46 7.16
CA PRO A 30 8.72 13.70 6.97
C PRO A 30 8.45 14.24 5.57
N LEU A 31 7.47 13.65 4.90
CA LEU A 31 7.02 14.08 3.59
C LEU A 31 6.20 15.38 3.71
N LYS A 32 6.22 16.18 2.65
CA LYS A 32 5.26 17.27 2.50
C LYS A 32 3.86 16.69 2.25
N PRO A 33 2.79 17.39 2.62
CA PRO A 33 1.44 16.96 2.26
C PRO A 33 1.30 16.73 0.76
N MET A 34 0.74 15.60 0.39
CA MET A 34 0.49 15.18 -1.00
C MET A 34 1.75 15.17 -1.89
N GLU A 35 2.93 14.90 -1.31
CA GLU A 35 4.19 14.81 -2.05
C GLU A 35 4.14 13.67 -3.05
N LEU A 36 4.60 13.93 -4.29
CA LEU A 36 4.61 12.92 -5.36
C LEU A 36 5.64 11.83 -5.07
N GLY A 37 5.23 10.59 -5.24
CA GLY A 37 6.03 9.39 -5.20
C GLY A 37 5.81 8.51 -6.44
N LEU A 38 6.42 7.34 -6.47
CA LEU A 38 6.26 6.37 -7.55
C LEU A 38 6.08 4.96 -6.98
N LEU A 39 5.15 4.21 -7.56
CA LEU A 39 5.09 2.77 -7.34
C LEU A 39 6.23 2.10 -8.13
N ILE A 40 7.03 1.31 -7.44
CA ILE A 40 8.10 0.53 -8.06
C ILE A 40 7.98 -0.96 -7.74
N VAL A 41 8.35 -1.77 -8.73
CA VAL A 41 8.51 -3.23 -8.60
C VAL A 41 10.01 -3.53 -8.54
N PRO A 42 10.61 -3.67 -7.35
CA PRO A 42 12.07 -3.73 -7.20
C PRO A 42 12.67 -5.11 -7.46
N PHE A 43 11.86 -6.17 -7.65
CA PHE A 43 12.36 -7.53 -7.81
C PHE A 43 13.33 -7.65 -9.00
N GLY A 44 14.48 -8.27 -8.76
CA GLY A 44 15.53 -8.46 -9.76
C GLY A 44 16.51 -7.28 -9.92
N ALA A 45 16.09 -6.04 -9.67
CA ALA A 45 16.92 -4.86 -9.83
C ALA A 45 16.60 -3.74 -8.81
N PRO A 46 16.62 -4.01 -7.48
CA PRO A 46 16.16 -3.05 -6.49
C PRO A 46 16.98 -1.75 -6.50
N GLU A 47 18.31 -1.83 -6.63
CA GLU A 47 19.17 -0.63 -6.63
C GLU A 47 18.90 0.27 -7.83
N GLU A 48 18.66 -0.30 -9.01
CA GLU A 48 18.31 0.47 -10.20
C GLU A 48 17.02 1.24 -10.01
N LYS A 49 15.98 0.61 -9.41
CA LYS A 49 14.70 1.27 -9.16
C LYS A 49 14.85 2.45 -8.20
N PHE A 50 15.63 2.31 -7.13
CA PHE A 50 15.90 3.43 -6.21
C PHE A 50 16.73 4.54 -6.87
N ARG A 51 17.69 4.20 -7.72
CA ARG A 51 18.45 5.19 -8.51
C ARG A 51 17.52 6.00 -9.44
N VAL A 52 16.61 5.31 -10.15
CA VAL A 52 15.64 5.96 -11.06
C VAL A 52 14.73 6.93 -10.31
N LEU A 53 14.28 6.60 -9.10
CA LEU A 53 13.51 7.54 -8.25
C LEU A 53 14.28 8.86 -8.06
N ARG A 54 15.56 8.78 -7.70
CA ARG A 54 16.41 9.97 -7.50
C ARG A 54 16.62 10.75 -8.80
N GLU A 55 16.83 10.08 -9.93
CA GLU A 55 16.97 10.71 -11.25
C GLU A 55 15.69 11.44 -11.69
N LEU A 56 14.53 10.93 -11.27
CA LEU A 56 13.22 11.59 -11.44
C LEU A 56 12.99 12.72 -10.42
N GLY A 57 13.88 12.91 -9.44
CA GLY A 57 13.73 13.88 -8.37
C GLY A 57 12.57 13.56 -7.42
N LEU A 58 12.30 12.26 -7.19
CA LEU A 58 11.34 11.76 -6.22
C LEU A 58 12.06 11.37 -4.93
N THR A 59 11.39 11.54 -3.81
CA THR A 59 11.92 11.31 -2.45
C THR A 59 11.20 10.17 -1.73
N ASN A 60 10.13 9.65 -2.30
CA ASN A 60 9.35 8.57 -1.72
C ASN A 60 8.89 7.59 -2.78
N CYS A 61 8.56 6.38 -2.31
CA CYS A 61 8.01 5.33 -3.16
C CYS A 61 7.04 4.43 -2.42
N PHE A 62 6.24 3.74 -3.20
CA PHE A 62 5.42 2.60 -2.84
C PHE A 62 6.08 1.34 -3.41
N LEU A 63 6.20 0.26 -2.62
CA LEU A 63 6.86 -0.97 -3.06
C LEU A 63 5.86 -2.09 -3.36
N SER A 64 5.81 -2.55 -4.60
CA SER A 64 5.13 -3.81 -4.94
C SER A 64 6.12 -4.97 -4.83
N LEU A 65 5.85 -5.91 -3.91
CA LEU A 65 6.82 -6.89 -3.41
C LEU A 65 6.46 -8.36 -3.73
N ASP A 66 5.58 -8.61 -4.68
CA ASP A 66 5.16 -9.96 -5.06
C ASP A 66 6.32 -10.93 -5.32
N GLY A 67 7.40 -10.45 -5.94
CA GLY A 67 8.58 -11.26 -6.23
C GLY A 67 9.38 -11.70 -4.99
N TYR A 68 9.11 -11.13 -3.83
CA TYR A 68 9.78 -11.44 -2.57
C TYR A 68 8.98 -12.38 -1.65
N ILE A 69 7.76 -12.77 -2.00
CA ILE A 69 6.95 -13.70 -1.20
C ILE A 69 7.76 -14.98 -0.96
N ASN A 70 7.78 -15.46 0.30
CA ASN A 70 8.61 -16.56 0.81
C ASN A 70 10.13 -16.29 0.78
N GLY A 71 10.55 -15.05 0.49
CA GLY A 71 11.95 -14.63 0.40
C GLY A 71 12.31 -13.39 1.25
N PHE A 72 11.47 -12.95 2.17
CA PHE A 72 11.72 -11.81 3.07
C PHE A 72 12.76 -12.15 4.15
N THR A 73 14.02 -12.35 3.74
CA THR A 73 15.12 -12.71 4.64
C THR A 73 15.73 -11.47 5.33
N PRO A 74 16.51 -11.64 6.44
CA PRO A 74 17.25 -10.54 7.03
C PRO A 74 18.20 -9.84 6.05
N ALA A 75 18.74 -10.55 5.05
CA ALA A 75 19.59 -9.96 4.01
C ALA A 75 18.79 -9.00 3.13
N VAL A 76 17.56 -9.37 2.75
CA VAL A 76 16.64 -8.49 1.98
C VAL A 76 16.26 -7.26 2.80
N VAL A 77 15.98 -7.41 4.09
CA VAL A 77 15.73 -6.27 4.99
C VAL A 77 16.93 -5.31 5.00
N SER A 78 18.14 -5.85 5.19
CA SER A 78 19.37 -5.04 5.22
C SER A 78 19.61 -4.34 3.89
N GLN A 79 19.35 -5.02 2.76
CA GLN A 79 19.45 -4.44 1.43
C GLN A 79 18.51 -3.23 1.26
N PHE A 80 17.23 -3.39 1.57
CA PHE A 80 16.25 -2.29 1.42
C PHE A 80 16.57 -1.11 2.35
N ARG A 81 16.95 -1.38 3.60
CA ARG A 81 17.42 -0.33 4.52
C ARG A 81 18.59 0.45 3.94
N GLY A 82 19.59 -0.25 3.42
CA GLY A 82 20.76 0.38 2.78
C GLY A 82 20.38 1.20 1.55
N LEU A 83 19.42 0.75 0.74
CA LEU A 83 18.93 1.51 -0.41
C LEU A 83 18.14 2.74 0.00
N MET A 84 17.23 2.63 0.98
CA MET A 84 16.49 3.76 1.55
C MET A 84 17.44 4.85 2.06
N GLU A 85 18.48 4.45 2.80
CA GLU A 85 19.49 5.37 3.32
C GLU A 85 20.36 5.96 2.20
N LYS A 86 20.93 5.11 1.34
CA LYS A 86 21.83 5.53 0.24
C LYS A 86 21.19 6.55 -0.70
N TYR A 87 19.92 6.34 -1.04
CA TYR A 87 19.19 7.17 -1.98
C TYR A 87 18.28 8.21 -1.30
N GLU A 88 18.26 8.27 0.03
CA GLU A 88 17.39 9.15 0.82
C GLU A 88 15.92 9.04 0.36
N ILE A 89 15.42 7.81 0.19
CA ILE A 89 14.05 7.50 -0.23
C ILE A 89 13.25 7.00 0.97
N THR A 90 12.09 7.60 1.18
CA THR A 90 11.08 7.11 2.13
C THR A 90 10.18 6.09 1.45
N VAL A 91 10.06 4.88 2.00
CA VAL A 91 9.03 3.93 1.59
C VAL A 91 7.75 4.25 2.36
N THR A 92 6.68 4.59 1.66
CA THR A 92 5.40 4.97 2.27
C THR A 92 4.52 3.77 2.57
N THR A 93 4.45 2.84 1.63
CA THR A 93 3.56 1.69 1.66
C THR A 93 4.25 0.50 1.00
N VAL A 94 3.89 -0.70 1.42
CA VAL A 94 4.25 -1.95 0.74
C VAL A 94 2.99 -2.71 0.34
N GLU A 95 3.06 -3.47 -0.76
CA GLU A 95 1.98 -4.36 -1.17
C GLU A 95 2.47 -5.72 -1.62
N VAL A 96 1.57 -6.70 -1.53
CA VAL A 96 1.57 -7.95 -2.27
C VAL A 96 0.14 -8.28 -2.70
N VAL A 97 -0.02 -8.79 -3.92
CA VAL A 97 -1.31 -9.23 -4.49
C VAL A 97 -1.34 -10.71 -4.82
N ARG A 98 -0.15 -11.33 -4.93
CA ARG A 98 0.05 -12.76 -5.18
C ARG A 98 0.00 -13.57 -3.86
N PRO A 99 0.01 -14.91 -3.85
CA PRO A 99 0.37 -15.78 -4.98
C PRO A 99 -0.74 -16.00 -6.02
N GLU A 100 -0.29 -16.57 -7.14
CA GLU A 100 -1.01 -16.97 -8.35
C GLU A 100 -2.36 -17.68 -8.15
N PRO A 101 -3.23 -17.68 -9.18
CA PRO A 101 -3.20 -16.87 -10.40
C PRO A 101 -3.86 -15.51 -10.21
N LEU A 102 -3.52 -14.53 -11.07
CA LEU A 102 -4.19 -13.24 -11.17
C LEU A 102 -4.61 -13.01 -12.63
N GLU A 103 -5.91 -12.87 -12.85
CA GLU A 103 -6.49 -12.61 -14.17
C GLU A 103 -7.24 -11.28 -14.11
N TRP A 104 -6.62 -10.23 -14.64
CA TRP A 104 -7.14 -8.88 -14.60
C TRP A 104 -8.19 -8.66 -15.71
N ASN A 105 -9.37 -9.29 -15.57
CA ASN A 105 -10.49 -9.15 -16.47
C ASN A 105 -11.82 -9.45 -15.75
N PHE A 106 -12.95 -9.17 -16.40
CA PHE A 106 -14.27 -9.37 -15.78
C PHE A 106 -14.69 -10.82 -15.65
N LEU A 107 -14.17 -11.73 -16.49
CA LEU A 107 -14.62 -13.11 -16.52
C LEU A 107 -13.95 -13.98 -15.46
N LYS A 108 -12.64 -13.83 -15.29
CA LYS A 108 -11.85 -14.66 -14.39
C LYS A 108 -11.39 -13.92 -13.13
N GLY A 109 -11.33 -12.59 -13.17
CA GLY A 109 -10.96 -11.76 -12.04
C GLY A 109 -11.74 -12.11 -10.75
N PRO A 110 -13.07 -12.26 -10.79
CA PRO A 110 -13.85 -12.59 -9.60
C PRO A 110 -13.42 -13.90 -8.91
N SER A 111 -12.88 -14.85 -9.66
CA SER A 111 -12.40 -16.15 -9.14
C SER A 111 -10.89 -16.20 -8.86
N THR A 112 -10.14 -15.15 -9.18
CA THR A 112 -8.67 -15.19 -9.12
C THR A 112 -8.05 -14.01 -8.34
N ILE A 113 -8.73 -12.88 -8.13
CA ILE A 113 -8.13 -11.70 -7.51
C ILE A 113 -8.54 -11.58 -6.04
N GLY A 114 -7.58 -11.22 -5.19
CA GLY A 114 -7.78 -10.78 -3.81
C GLY A 114 -8.14 -11.88 -2.81
N LEU A 115 -8.79 -11.49 -1.73
CA LEU A 115 -9.16 -12.35 -0.60
C LEU A 115 -10.56 -12.98 -0.74
N VAL A 116 -11.32 -12.57 -1.77
CA VAL A 116 -12.67 -13.11 -2.02
C VAL A 116 -12.62 -14.59 -2.43
N PRO A 117 -11.78 -15.04 -3.39
CA PRO A 117 -11.75 -16.44 -3.81
C PRO A 117 -11.24 -17.38 -2.70
N PRO A 118 -12.06 -18.33 -2.20
CA PRO A 118 -11.66 -19.21 -1.09
C PRO A 118 -10.42 -20.04 -1.40
N LYS A 119 -10.24 -20.42 -2.66
CA LYS A 119 -9.13 -21.28 -3.11
C LYS A 119 -7.74 -20.68 -2.84
N TYR A 120 -7.61 -19.37 -2.94
CA TYR A 120 -6.30 -18.68 -2.83
C TYR A 120 -6.17 -17.83 -1.57
N ARG A 121 -7.27 -17.68 -0.83
CA ARG A 121 -7.39 -16.76 0.31
C ARG A 121 -6.30 -16.96 1.35
N GLU A 122 -6.13 -18.18 1.85
CA GLU A 122 -5.17 -18.45 2.93
C GLU A 122 -3.72 -18.16 2.49
N ALA A 123 -3.33 -18.59 1.29
CA ALA A 123 -1.99 -18.32 0.77
C ALA A 123 -1.72 -16.81 0.63
N ARG A 124 -2.72 -16.02 0.26
CA ARG A 124 -2.61 -14.55 0.17
C ARG A 124 -2.58 -13.88 1.53
N MET A 125 -3.37 -14.36 2.47
CA MET A 125 -3.29 -13.91 3.86
C MET A 125 -1.91 -14.17 4.46
N ASP A 126 -1.29 -15.31 4.16
CA ASP A 126 0.08 -15.62 4.60
C ASP A 126 1.12 -14.70 3.94
N ALA A 127 0.98 -14.41 2.65
CA ALA A 127 1.84 -13.44 1.97
C ALA A 127 1.71 -12.04 2.56
N LEU A 128 0.49 -11.60 2.90
CA LEU A 128 0.22 -10.33 3.56
C LEU A 128 0.82 -10.27 4.97
N ARG A 129 0.78 -11.34 5.74
CA ARG A 129 1.46 -11.42 7.05
C ARG A 129 2.98 -11.30 6.89
N GLN A 130 3.56 -12.01 5.91
CA GLN A 130 5.00 -11.94 5.62
C GLN A 130 5.45 -10.52 5.24
N VAL A 131 4.72 -9.86 4.33
CA VAL A 131 5.08 -8.48 3.93
C VAL A 131 4.86 -7.48 5.05
N SER A 132 3.85 -7.67 5.92
CA SER A 132 3.65 -6.88 7.13
C SER A 132 4.84 -6.99 8.08
N ASP A 133 5.34 -8.20 8.34
CA ASP A 133 6.51 -8.43 9.19
C ASP A 133 7.79 -7.83 8.59
N PHE A 134 7.92 -7.89 7.28
CA PHE A 134 9.01 -7.22 6.55
C PHE A 134 8.91 -5.69 6.65
N ALA A 135 7.72 -5.13 6.38
CA ALA A 135 7.46 -3.69 6.47
C ALA A 135 7.76 -3.13 7.86
N LYS A 136 7.38 -3.85 8.92
CA LYS A 136 7.72 -3.49 10.31
C LYS A 136 9.23 -3.33 10.51
N GLN A 137 10.02 -4.24 9.93
CA GLN A 137 11.47 -4.16 10.02
C GLN A 137 12.03 -2.97 9.25
N LEU A 138 11.37 -2.52 8.17
CA LEU A 138 11.76 -1.31 7.43
C LEU A 138 11.25 -0.01 8.08
N GLY A 139 10.38 -0.09 9.07
CA GLY A 139 9.70 1.06 9.66
C GLY A 139 8.56 1.61 8.79
N VAL A 140 8.01 0.79 7.89
CA VAL A 140 6.88 1.15 7.03
C VAL A 140 5.57 0.83 7.74
N SER A 141 4.68 1.83 7.79
CA SER A 141 3.45 1.76 8.58
C SER A 141 2.19 1.44 7.76
N GLN A 142 2.31 1.17 6.47
CA GLN A 142 1.17 0.85 5.61
C GLN A 142 1.44 -0.41 4.79
N VAL A 143 0.46 -1.32 4.78
CA VAL A 143 0.42 -2.55 3.98
C VAL A 143 -0.85 -2.54 3.15
N GLN A 144 -0.75 -2.73 1.84
CA GLN A 144 -1.87 -2.66 0.91
C GLN A 144 -2.03 -3.96 0.12
N THR A 145 -3.24 -4.22 -0.36
CA THR A 145 -3.54 -5.24 -1.36
C THR A 145 -4.87 -4.95 -2.07
N HIS A 146 -5.05 -5.55 -3.24
CA HIS A 146 -6.38 -5.72 -3.81
C HIS A 146 -7.16 -6.79 -3.03
N CYS A 147 -8.29 -6.43 -2.45
CA CYS A 147 -9.14 -7.39 -1.74
C CYS A 147 -9.98 -8.25 -2.68
N GLY A 148 -10.10 -7.85 -3.96
CA GLY A 148 -10.82 -8.57 -5.00
C GLY A 148 -12.26 -8.12 -5.16
N PHE A 149 -13.02 -8.85 -5.94
CA PHE A 149 -14.41 -8.53 -6.25
C PHE A 149 -15.32 -8.79 -5.05
N ILE A 150 -15.27 -7.90 -4.06
CA ILE A 150 -16.12 -7.98 -2.86
C ILE A 150 -17.59 -7.98 -3.28
N PRO A 151 -18.40 -8.98 -2.84
CA PRO A 151 -19.80 -9.06 -3.23
C PRO A 151 -20.59 -7.79 -2.89
N GLU A 152 -21.32 -7.27 -3.87
CA GLU A 152 -22.24 -6.14 -3.68
C GLU A 152 -23.45 -6.55 -2.81
N ASP A 153 -23.89 -7.81 -2.87
CA ASP A 153 -24.90 -8.36 -2.00
C ASP A 153 -24.27 -8.90 -0.70
N PRO A 154 -24.59 -8.33 0.49
CA PRO A 154 -24.09 -8.84 1.75
C PRO A 154 -24.63 -10.22 2.13
N ALA A 155 -25.68 -10.70 1.46
CA ALA A 155 -26.19 -12.06 1.64
C ALA A 155 -25.40 -13.12 0.85
N ASP A 156 -24.51 -12.72 -0.05
CA ASP A 156 -23.60 -13.64 -0.74
C ASP A 156 -22.72 -14.38 0.28
N PRO A 157 -22.65 -15.73 0.23
CA PRO A 157 -21.86 -16.51 1.18
C PRO A 157 -20.37 -16.14 1.24
N LEU A 158 -19.81 -15.53 0.20
CA LEU A 158 -18.41 -15.07 0.17
C LEU A 158 -18.20 -13.78 0.97
N TYR A 159 -19.25 -12.96 1.14
CA TYR A 159 -19.13 -11.68 1.83
C TYR A 159 -18.65 -11.82 3.28
N PRO A 160 -19.34 -12.59 4.18
CA PRO A 160 -18.91 -12.74 5.56
C PRO A 160 -17.52 -13.41 5.67
N GLN A 161 -17.19 -14.31 4.77
CA GLN A 161 -15.87 -14.94 4.75
C GLN A 161 -14.78 -13.94 4.39
N THR A 162 -15.06 -13.00 3.49
CA THR A 162 -14.13 -11.92 3.11
C THR A 162 -13.96 -10.93 4.26
N VAL A 163 -15.05 -10.61 4.99
CA VAL A 163 -14.96 -9.78 6.21
C VAL A 163 -13.97 -10.39 7.22
N GLU A 164 -14.07 -11.69 7.49
CA GLU A 164 -13.18 -12.36 8.44
C GLU A 164 -11.72 -12.42 7.94
N ALA A 165 -11.51 -12.64 6.64
CA ALA A 165 -10.17 -12.65 6.05
C ALA A 165 -9.49 -11.27 6.18
N ILE A 166 -10.19 -10.21 5.80
CA ILE A 166 -9.69 -8.83 5.92
C ILE A 166 -9.43 -8.48 7.39
N ARG A 167 -10.34 -8.84 8.31
CA ARG A 167 -10.17 -8.64 9.76
C ARG A 167 -8.92 -9.32 10.30
N SER A 168 -8.67 -10.57 9.89
CA SER A 168 -7.49 -11.34 10.31
C SER A 168 -6.19 -10.68 9.87
N VAL A 169 -6.11 -10.20 8.62
CA VAL A 169 -4.92 -9.49 8.12
C VAL A 169 -4.76 -8.13 8.80
N ALA A 170 -5.84 -7.36 8.92
CA ALA A 170 -5.84 -6.08 9.60
C ALA A 170 -5.37 -6.20 11.06
N LYS A 171 -5.79 -7.29 11.76
CA LYS A 171 -5.32 -7.58 13.12
C LYS A 171 -3.81 -7.83 13.18
N HIS A 172 -3.25 -8.60 12.25
CA HIS A 172 -1.80 -8.83 12.17
C HIS A 172 -1.04 -7.52 11.91
N CYS A 173 -1.52 -6.69 10.98
CA CYS A 173 -0.95 -5.37 10.72
C CYS A 173 -1.04 -4.46 11.97
N GLN A 174 -2.17 -4.49 12.71
CA GLN A 174 -2.32 -3.74 13.96
C GLN A 174 -1.29 -4.16 15.01
N ASP A 175 -1.02 -5.46 15.16
CA ASP A 175 -0.02 -5.99 16.09
C ASP A 175 1.41 -5.56 15.70
N ASN A 176 1.62 -5.23 14.43
CA ASN A 176 2.84 -4.64 13.91
C ASN A 176 2.86 -3.10 13.95
N GLY A 177 1.80 -2.45 14.45
CA GLY A 177 1.68 -0.99 14.48
C GLY A 177 1.39 -0.36 13.11
N GLN A 178 0.72 -1.09 12.22
CA GLN A 178 0.50 -0.72 10.83
C GLN A 178 -0.98 -0.55 10.50
N GLN A 179 -1.27 0.26 9.47
CA GLN A 179 -2.54 0.27 8.78
C GLN A 179 -2.56 -0.84 7.71
N PHE A 180 -3.72 -1.45 7.51
CA PHE A 180 -4.00 -2.33 6.37
C PHE A 180 -4.92 -1.61 5.41
N LEU A 181 -4.53 -1.52 4.13
CA LEU A 181 -5.25 -0.75 3.13
C LEU A 181 -5.86 -1.68 2.07
N MET A 182 -7.14 -1.44 1.79
CA MET A 182 -7.84 -2.05 0.66
C MET A 182 -7.71 -1.13 -0.54
N GLU A 183 -7.16 -1.61 -1.64
CA GLU A 183 -7.08 -0.85 -2.87
C GLU A 183 -8.41 -0.84 -3.61
N THR A 184 -8.81 0.34 -4.10
CA THR A 184 -10.05 0.48 -4.88
C THR A 184 -9.93 -0.10 -6.28
N GLY A 185 -11.05 -0.57 -6.83
CA GLY A 185 -11.13 -1.01 -8.22
C GLY A 185 -12.27 -1.98 -8.49
N GLN A 186 -12.26 -3.15 -7.87
CA GLN A 186 -13.14 -4.27 -8.18
C GLN A 186 -14.55 -4.14 -7.62
N GLU A 187 -14.75 -3.31 -6.61
CA GLU A 187 -16.04 -3.04 -5.94
C GLU A 187 -16.43 -1.56 -6.03
N THR A 188 -17.69 -1.27 -5.73
CA THR A 188 -18.12 0.13 -5.62
C THR A 188 -17.62 0.77 -4.33
N PRO A 189 -17.41 2.10 -4.27
CA PRO A 189 -17.05 2.80 -3.04
C PRO A 189 -18.03 2.56 -1.89
N THR A 190 -19.31 2.38 -2.18
CA THR A 190 -20.33 2.08 -1.17
C THR A 190 -20.19 0.68 -0.58
N THR A 191 -19.80 -0.30 -1.40
CA THR A 191 -19.47 -1.66 -0.93
C THR A 191 -18.21 -1.65 -0.08
N MET A 192 -17.18 -0.92 -0.50
CA MET A 192 -15.95 -0.76 0.30
C MET A 192 -16.24 -0.07 1.65
N SER A 193 -17.04 1.00 1.65
CA SER A 193 -17.47 1.67 2.89
C SER A 193 -18.22 0.73 3.82
N ARG A 194 -19.11 -0.14 3.29
CA ARG A 194 -19.78 -1.18 4.08
C ARG A 194 -18.77 -2.19 4.63
N MET A 195 -17.80 -2.64 3.81
CA MET A 195 -16.75 -3.57 4.24
C MET A 195 -15.93 -3.01 5.41
N ILE A 196 -15.54 -1.74 5.38
CA ILE A 196 -14.81 -1.06 6.46
C ILE A 196 -15.63 -1.14 7.78
N ARG A 197 -16.92 -0.80 7.72
CA ARG A 197 -17.80 -0.84 8.88
C ARG A 197 -17.96 -2.26 9.43
N ASP A 198 -18.12 -3.26 8.55
CA ASP A 198 -18.41 -4.64 8.96
C ASP A 198 -17.14 -5.38 9.43
N VAL A 199 -15.96 -5.04 8.91
CA VAL A 199 -14.66 -5.50 9.44
C VAL A 199 -14.39 -4.90 10.81
N ALA A 200 -14.75 -3.63 11.04
CA ALA A 200 -14.67 -2.94 12.33
C ALA A 200 -13.26 -2.95 12.95
N MET A 201 -12.21 -2.78 12.14
CA MET A 201 -10.83 -2.65 12.62
C MET A 201 -10.37 -1.19 12.52
N PRO A 202 -9.82 -0.59 13.60
CA PRO A 202 -9.47 0.84 13.61
C PRO A 202 -8.31 1.20 12.70
N ASN A 203 -7.51 0.22 12.29
CA ASN A 203 -6.37 0.38 11.40
C ASN A 203 -6.66 -0.02 9.94
N LEU A 204 -7.93 -0.29 9.60
CA LEU A 204 -8.34 -0.57 8.24
C LEU A 204 -8.59 0.75 7.48
N GLY A 205 -7.92 0.91 6.35
CA GLY A 205 -8.02 2.08 5.49
C GLY A 205 -8.19 1.71 4.02
N VAL A 206 -8.09 2.73 3.18
CA VAL A 206 -8.24 2.65 1.73
C VAL A 206 -7.00 3.18 1.04
N GLY A 207 -6.49 2.42 0.08
CA GLY A 207 -5.62 2.92 -0.98
C GLY A 207 -6.50 3.30 -2.19
N LEU A 208 -6.67 4.59 -2.42
CA LEU A 208 -7.46 5.07 -3.54
C LEU A 208 -6.63 5.02 -4.83
N ASP A 209 -6.91 4.06 -5.70
CA ASP A 209 -6.49 4.13 -7.11
C ASP A 209 -7.56 4.87 -7.91
N THR A 210 -7.15 5.96 -8.55
CA THR A 210 -8.07 6.84 -9.26
C THR A 210 -8.56 6.25 -10.58
N ALA A 211 -7.73 5.46 -11.26
CA ALA A 211 -8.09 4.84 -12.53
C ALA A 211 -8.80 3.50 -12.36
N ASN A 212 -8.44 2.67 -11.39
CA ASN A 212 -9.04 1.34 -11.24
C ASN A 212 -10.57 1.41 -11.11
N LEU A 213 -11.13 2.41 -10.42
CA LEU A 213 -12.57 2.64 -10.37
C LEU A 213 -13.20 2.83 -11.76
N ILE A 214 -12.49 3.48 -12.67
CA ILE A 214 -12.90 3.71 -14.06
C ILE A 214 -12.68 2.44 -14.89
N LEU A 215 -11.50 1.82 -14.77
CA LEU A 215 -11.14 0.61 -15.54
C LEU A 215 -12.07 -0.56 -15.24
N TYR A 216 -12.52 -0.69 -14.00
CA TYR A 216 -13.51 -1.69 -13.59
C TYR A 216 -14.96 -1.24 -13.79
N GLY A 217 -15.19 -0.03 -14.26
CA GLY A 217 -16.55 0.49 -14.48
C GLY A 217 -17.36 0.63 -13.18
N LYS A 218 -16.72 0.90 -12.05
CA LYS A 218 -17.36 0.87 -10.72
C LYS A 218 -17.74 2.25 -10.19
N ALA A 219 -16.94 3.28 -10.45
CA ALA A 219 -17.24 4.63 -9.97
C ALA A 219 -16.42 5.71 -10.68
N ASN A 220 -16.84 6.95 -10.46
CA ASN A 220 -16.04 8.15 -10.65
C ASN A 220 -15.15 8.34 -9.41
N PRO A 221 -13.84 8.52 -9.54
CA PRO A 221 -12.95 8.71 -8.40
C PRO A 221 -13.23 9.97 -7.57
N VAL A 222 -13.82 11.01 -8.16
CA VAL A 222 -14.24 12.22 -7.42
C VAL A 222 -15.33 11.88 -6.41
N ASP A 223 -16.36 11.15 -6.83
CA ASP A 223 -17.46 10.73 -5.96
C ASP A 223 -16.98 9.70 -4.92
N ALA A 224 -15.97 8.89 -5.27
CA ALA A 224 -15.35 7.95 -4.35
C ALA A 224 -14.68 8.66 -3.17
N VAL A 225 -14.05 9.82 -3.39
CA VAL A 225 -13.49 10.63 -2.29
C VAL A 225 -14.57 11.13 -1.34
N ASP A 226 -15.76 11.49 -1.84
CA ASP A 226 -16.86 11.91 -0.98
C ASP A 226 -17.37 10.78 -0.06
N ILE A 227 -17.29 9.53 -0.54
CA ILE A 227 -17.76 8.34 0.21
C ILE A 227 -16.68 7.82 1.16
N LEU A 228 -15.44 7.77 0.70
CA LEU A 228 -14.33 7.07 1.37
C LEU A 228 -13.33 8.02 2.04
N GLY A 229 -13.43 9.33 1.82
CA GLY A 229 -12.44 10.33 2.22
C GLY A 229 -11.83 10.15 3.61
N PRO A 230 -12.63 9.95 4.69
CA PRO A 230 -12.10 9.76 6.04
C PRO A 230 -11.24 8.49 6.21
N HIS A 231 -11.30 7.56 5.28
CA HIS A 231 -10.58 6.28 5.31
C HIS A 231 -9.43 6.21 4.32
N ILE A 232 -9.26 7.21 3.43
CA ILE A 232 -8.18 7.22 2.44
C ILE A 232 -6.85 7.50 3.12
N CYS A 233 -5.92 6.54 3.02
CA CYS A 233 -4.61 6.58 3.65
C CYS A 233 -3.45 6.56 2.65
N ALA A 234 -3.69 6.12 1.41
CA ALA A 234 -2.75 6.12 0.30
C ALA A 234 -3.47 6.43 -1.01
N ILE A 235 -2.74 6.89 -2.01
CA ILE A 235 -3.28 7.22 -3.33
C ILE A 235 -2.35 6.69 -4.41
N HIS A 236 -2.94 5.98 -5.39
CA HIS A 236 -2.35 5.76 -6.70
C HIS A 236 -2.94 6.76 -7.69
N ALA A 237 -2.11 7.68 -8.17
CA ALA A 237 -2.43 8.55 -9.29
C ALA A 237 -2.18 7.77 -10.57
N LYS A 238 -3.26 7.39 -11.22
CA LYS A 238 -3.33 6.60 -12.44
C LYS A 238 -4.50 7.09 -13.25
N ASP A 239 -4.45 7.03 -14.57
CA ASP A 239 -5.53 7.52 -15.45
C ASP A 239 -5.96 6.44 -16.43
N GLY A 240 -7.22 6.49 -16.82
CA GLY A 240 -7.81 5.45 -17.64
C GLY A 240 -9.11 5.83 -18.31
N LYS A 241 -9.60 4.91 -19.13
CA LYS A 241 -10.87 4.97 -19.84
C LYS A 241 -11.78 3.82 -19.43
N TRP A 242 -13.07 4.01 -19.58
CA TRP A 242 -14.10 3.00 -19.34
C TRP A 242 -13.90 1.76 -20.20
N PRO A 243 -14.27 0.56 -19.68
CA PRO A 243 -14.31 -0.64 -20.48
C PRO A 243 -15.35 -0.54 -21.59
N THR A 244 -14.96 -0.95 -22.78
CA THR A 244 -15.85 -1.02 -23.97
C THR A 244 -16.08 -2.46 -24.43
N ASN A 245 -15.37 -3.41 -23.81
CA ASN A 245 -15.51 -4.85 -24.03
C ASN A 245 -16.05 -5.48 -22.73
N PRO A 246 -17.13 -6.28 -22.76
CA PRO A 246 -17.71 -6.88 -21.54
C PRO A 246 -16.82 -7.92 -20.87
N SER A 247 -15.75 -8.36 -21.53
CA SER A 247 -14.82 -9.36 -20.99
C SER A 247 -13.54 -8.74 -20.41
N GLU A 248 -13.21 -7.49 -20.79
CA GLU A 248 -11.92 -6.86 -20.50
C GLU A 248 -12.12 -5.59 -19.68
N LEU A 249 -11.12 -5.23 -18.89
CA LEU A 249 -11.07 -3.93 -18.20
C LEU A 249 -10.98 -2.78 -19.20
N GLY A 250 -11.15 -1.57 -18.71
CA GLY A 250 -10.82 -0.35 -19.43
C GLY A 250 -9.33 -0.24 -19.74
N GLU A 251 -8.96 0.80 -20.48
CA GLU A 251 -7.57 1.05 -20.92
C GLU A 251 -6.89 2.05 -19.98
N GLU A 252 -5.74 1.68 -19.38
CA GLU A 252 -4.84 2.63 -18.74
C GLU A 252 -4.21 3.55 -19.80
N VAL A 253 -4.15 4.84 -19.51
CA VAL A 253 -3.55 5.84 -20.38
C VAL A 253 -2.64 6.79 -19.58
N LEU A 254 -1.84 7.59 -20.27
CA LEU A 254 -1.05 8.64 -19.63
C LEU A 254 -1.95 9.55 -18.78
N ILE A 255 -1.47 9.92 -17.61
CA ILE A 255 -2.15 10.85 -16.72
C ILE A 255 -2.46 12.17 -17.45
N GLY A 256 -3.72 12.59 -17.38
CA GLY A 256 -4.27 13.74 -18.09
C GLY A 256 -4.77 13.42 -19.51
N LYS A 257 -4.78 12.15 -19.93
CA LYS A 257 -5.32 11.68 -21.20
C LYS A 257 -6.54 10.77 -21.04
N GLY A 258 -6.89 10.43 -19.80
CA GLY A 258 -8.04 9.62 -19.44
C GLY A 258 -9.21 10.44 -18.92
N LEU A 259 -9.95 9.84 -18.00
CA LEU A 259 -11.20 10.38 -17.47
C LEU A 259 -11.09 10.88 -16.03
N VAL A 260 -9.91 10.76 -15.40
CA VAL A 260 -9.70 11.23 -14.02
C VAL A 260 -9.62 12.75 -13.99
N ASN A 261 -10.49 13.38 -13.23
CA ASN A 261 -10.39 14.81 -12.93
C ASN A 261 -9.47 15.02 -11.70
N PHE A 262 -8.14 14.98 -11.92
CA PHE A 262 -7.14 15.10 -10.84
C PHE A 262 -7.30 16.37 -10.02
N ARG A 263 -7.66 17.51 -10.65
CA ARG A 263 -7.88 18.75 -9.90
C ARG A 263 -8.99 18.59 -8.86
N GLU A 264 -10.11 18.05 -9.27
CA GLU A 264 -11.24 17.86 -8.36
C GLU A 264 -10.95 16.78 -7.30
N VAL A 265 -10.30 15.67 -7.68
CA VAL A 265 -9.85 14.63 -6.75
C VAL A 265 -8.94 15.24 -5.68
N PHE A 266 -7.90 15.96 -6.07
CA PHE A 266 -6.96 16.55 -5.12
C PHE A 266 -7.58 17.65 -4.27
N THR A 267 -8.48 18.47 -4.83
CA THR A 267 -9.24 19.46 -4.07
C THR A 267 -10.07 18.80 -2.96
N ARG A 268 -10.77 17.72 -3.27
CA ARG A 268 -11.56 16.99 -2.27
C ARG A 268 -10.69 16.29 -1.23
N LEU A 269 -9.58 15.68 -1.65
CA LEU A 269 -8.60 15.08 -0.74
C LEU A 269 -8.01 16.11 0.22
N HIS A 270 -7.63 17.28 -0.29
CA HIS A 270 -7.14 18.39 0.54
C HIS A 270 -8.22 18.84 1.54
N LYS A 271 -9.45 18.98 1.09
CA LYS A 271 -10.61 19.36 1.93
C LYS A 271 -10.91 18.36 3.05
N VAL A 272 -10.73 17.07 2.82
CA VAL A 272 -10.90 16.05 3.88
C VAL A 272 -9.66 15.87 4.76
N GLY A 273 -8.60 16.67 4.53
CA GLY A 273 -7.38 16.66 5.32
C GLY A 273 -6.38 15.55 4.99
N TYR A 274 -6.42 15.02 3.77
CA TYR A 274 -5.42 14.04 3.33
C TYR A 274 -4.03 14.69 3.22
N THR A 275 -3.04 14.07 3.86
CA THR A 275 -1.65 14.56 3.90
C THR A 275 -0.64 13.50 3.46
N GLY A 276 -1.09 12.30 3.08
CA GLY A 276 -0.23 11.22 2.61
C GLY A 276 0.42 11.52 1.25
N ALA A 277 1.27 10.61 0.79
CA ALA A 277 1.88 10.72 -0.53
C ALA A 277 0.85 10.51 -1.66
N VAL A 278 1.11 11.12 -2.81
CA VAL A 278 0.42 10.84 -4.08
C VAL A 278 1.37 10.02 -4.94
N THR A 279 1.15 8.73 -5.00
CA THR A 279 2.01 7.79 -5.71
C THR A 279 1.58 7.68 -7.17
N ILE A 280 2.47 8.02 -8.09
CA ILE A 280 2.25 7.75 -9.52
C ILE A 280 2.32 6.24 -9.73
N GLU A 281 1.33 5.69 -10.41
CA GLU A 281 1.34 4.31 -10.89
C GLU A 281 1.25 4.30 -12.41
N ARG A 282 2.23 3.65 -13.05
CA ARG A 282 2.29 3.53 -14.50
C ARG A 282 2.70 2.10 -14.87
N GLU A 283 1.78 1.36 -15.47
CA GLU A 283 1.93 -0.09 -15.73
C GLU A 283 2.72 -0.42 -17.02
N THR A 284 3.42 0.55 -17.60
CA THR A 284 4.41 0.30 -18.66
C THR A 284 5.76 -0.07 -18.05
N SER A 285 6.76 -0.34 -18.87
CA SER A 285 8.09 -0.75 -18.41
C SER A 285 9.23 -0.11 -19.23
N GLY A 286 10.45 -0.18 -18.69
CA GLY A 286 11.65 0.28 -19.35
C GLY A 286 11.73 1.80 -19.53
N SER A 287 12.37 2.25 -20.61
CA SER A 287 12.56 3.68 -20.89
C SER A 287 11.25 4.44 -21.10
N GLN A 288 10.24 3.77 -21.65
CA GLN A 288 8.92 4.38 -21.85
C GLN A 288 8.27 4.76 -20.51
N GLN A 289 8.32 3.86 -19.50
CA GLN A 289 7.80 4.17 -18.17
C GLN A 289 8.49 5.40 -17.56
N ILE A 290 9.81 5.48 -17.68
CA ILE A 290 10.57 6.61 -17.13
C ILE A 290 10.19 7.94 -17.79
N GLU A 291 9.99 7.93 -19.12
CA GLU A 291 9.54 9.12 -19.86
C GLU A 291 8.12 9.52 -19.48
N ASP A 292 7.21 8.54 -19.43
CA ASP A 292 5.82 8.75 -19.02
C ASP A 292 5.75 9.37 -17.62
N VAL A 293 6.42 8.77 -16.63
CA VAL A 293 6.44 9.25 -15.24
C VAL A 293 7.01 10.67 -15.13
N ARG A 294 8.03 11.02 -15.95
CA ARG A 294 8.57 12.37 -15.97
C ARG A 294 7.52 13.40 -16.40
N ASN A 295 6.74 13.08 -17.42
CA ASN A 295 5.67 13.94 -17.93
C ASN A 295 4.51 14.03 -16.95
N GLU A 296 4.09 12.90 -16.39
CA GLU A 296 3.01 12.77 -15.41
C GLU A 296 3.32 13.54 -14.12
N LYS A 297 4.57 13.44 -13.63
CA LYS A 297 5.04 14.23 -12.49
C LYS A 297 4.87 15.73 -12.72
N VAL A 298 5.26 16.25 -13.88
CA VAL A 298 5.12 17.68 -14.20
C VAL A 298 3.64 18.09 -14.22
N TYR A 299 2.80 17.26 -14.83
CA TYR A 299 1.36 17.51 -14.92
C TYR A 299 0.70 17.54 -13.52
N LEU A 300 0.96 16.53 -12.70
CA LEU A 300 0.39 16.40 -11.36
C LEU A 300 0.91 17.49 -10.40
N GLN A 301 2.23 17.79 -10.45
CA GLN A 301 2.81 18.81 -9.58
C GLN A 301 2.16 20.17 -9.80
N ARG A 302 1.92 20.57 -11.05
CA ARG A 302 1.22 21.82 -11.34
C ARG A 302 -0.16 21.87 -10.70
N ILE A 303 -0.93 20.77 -10.76
CA ILE A 303 -2.27 20.72 -10.15
C ILE A 303 -2.17 20.77 -8.62
N LEU A 304 -1.23 20.03 -8.03
CA LEU A 304 -1.01 20.03 -6.58
C LEU A 304 -0.61 21.41 -6.07
N ASP A 305 0.29 22.11 -6.77
CA ASP A 305 0.71 23.46 -6.39
C ASP A 305 -0.46 24.45 -6.37
N GLU A 306 -1.38 24.34 -7.34
CA GLU A 306 -2.58 25.18 -7.39
C GLU A 306 -3.60 24.83 -6.30
N VAL A 307 -3.79 23.53 -6.01
CA VAL A 307 -4.74 23.06 -4.99
C VAL A 307 -4.24 23.38 -3.58
N LEU A 308 -2.95 23.19 -3.31
CA LEU A 308 -2.37 23.42 -1.98
C LEU A 308 -2.16 24.89 -1.65
N ALA A 309 -2.22 25.78 -2.65
CA ALA A 309 -2.16 27.24 -2.47
C ALA A 309 -3.54 27.87 -2.25
N SER A 310 -4.64 27.13 -2.45
CA SER A 310 -6.02 27.62 -2.33
C SER A 310 -6.57 27.39 -0.91
#